data_fb8ee26a11fefd0da5cb87a17e8530e8
#
_entry.id   fb8ee26a11fefd0da5cb87a17e8530e8
#
_cell.length_a   1.000
_cell.length_b   1.000
_cell.length_c   1.000
_cell.angle_alpha   90.00
_cell.angle_beta   90.00
_cell.angle_gamma   90.00
#
_symmetry.space_group_name_H-M   'P 1'
#
loop_
_entity.id
_entity.type
_entity.pdbx_description
1 polymer ?
#
loop_
_entity_poly.entity_id
_entity_poly.type
_entity_poly.pdbx_seq_one_letter_code
_entity_poly.pdbx_strand_id
1 'polypeptide(L)'
;MMTDEKYMQRCLQLAQNGQQNAKPNPMVGAVIVSGDGRIIGEGYHVRCGKAHAEVNAFASVRQEDEPLLKEATLYVSLEPCSHYGKTPPCADLIIEKGVRRVVVGCVDPFAEVQGRGIRKLQEAGIDVTVGVLEAECQALNRCFFAYHRAQRPYIILKWAQTANGFIDDNYKPVQISNAFTKMLSHKLRAEADAILVGRVTEERDRPQLTVRDWKGPNPKRLVIDRAHPLNIESLHAHDVQSLIVEGGAQTLRSFLVQNLWDEIRVETNTTMTVSGGTRAPQIPANAIVRESHNYDGNQIITYQRA
;
A
#
# COMPACT_ATOMS: atom_id res chain seq x y z
N MET A 1 7.48 24.76 1.55
CA MET A 1 7.88 23.38 1.87
C MET A 1 9.24 23.44 2.53
N MET A 2 9.41 22.89 3.71
CA MET A 2 10.72 22.82 4.38
C MET A 2 11.67 21.96 3.53
N THR A 3 12.98 22.20 3.65
CA THR A 3 13.98 21.51 2.81
C THR A 3 13.91 19.98 2.96
N ASP A 4 13.71 19.47 4.19
CA ASP A 4 13.62 18.02 4.45
C ASP A 4 12.40 17.39 3.78
N GLU A 5 11.24 18.05 3.77
CA GLU A 5 10.03 17.55 3.10
C GLU A 5 10.23 17.37 1.59
N LYS A 6 10.98 18.27 0.94
CA LYS A 6 11.29 18.18 -0.49
C LYS A 6 12.01 16.87 -0.82
N TYR A 7 13.03 16.51 -0.02
CA TYR A 7 13.82 15.31 -0.27
C TYR A 7 13.08 14.05 0.18
N MET A 8 12.28 14.11 1.25
CA MET A 8 11.41 13.00 1.64
C MET A 8 10.33 12.74 0.59
N GLN A 9 9.76 13.79 -0.02
CA GLN A 9 8.84 13.62 -1.16
C GLN A 9 9.50 12.89 -2.33
N ARG A 10 10.81 13.16 -2.57
CA ARG A 10 11.57 12.42 -3.58
C ARG A 10 11.76 10.95 -3.19
N CYS A 11 12.02 10.65 -1.91
CA CYS A 11 12.06 9.27 -1.41
C CYS A 11 10.74 8.53 -1.69
N LEU A 12 9.59 9.17 -1.43
CA LEU A 12 8.27 8.61 -1.70
C LEU A 12 8.03 8.31 -3.19
N GLN A 13 8.45 9.23 -4.08
CA GLN A 13 8.38 9.02 -5.54
C GLN A 13 9.22 7.83 -5.99
N LEU A 14 10.44 7.70 -5.46
CA LEU A 14 11.32 6.58 -5.77
C LEU A 14 10.74 5.26 -5.26
N ALA A 15 10.22 5.24 -4.02
CA ALA A 15 9.65 4.07 -3.39
C ALA A 15 8.49 3.47 -4.20
N GLN A 16 7.65 4.28 -4.84
CA GLN A 16 6.54 3.83 -5.69
C GLN A 16 6.97 2.92 -6.86
N ASN A 17 8.21 3.04 -7.33
CA ASN A 17 8.74 2.16 -8.37
C ASN A 17 8.88 0.70 -7.90
N GLY A 18 8.91 0.46 -6.58
CA GLY A 18 8.94 -0.88 -5.98
C GLY A 18 7.60 -1.59 -5.91
N GLN A 19 6.48 -0.94 -6.23
CA GLN A 19 5.11 -1.39 -5.97
C GLN A 19 4.81 -2.83 -6.41
N GLN A 20 5.32 -3.26 -7.55
CA GLN A 20 5.03 -4.61 -8.08
C GLN A 20 5.96 -5.71 -7.55
N ASN A 21 7.16 -5.36 -7.11
CA ASN A 21 8.21 -6.36 -6.87
C ASN A 21 8.76 -6.32 -5.43
N ALA A 22 8.53 -5.27 -4.66
CA ALA A 22 9.05 -5.16 -3.28
C ALA A 22 8.39 -6.16 -2.33
N LYS A 23 7.11 -6.46 -2.52
CA LYS A 23 6.35 -7.37 -1.66
C LYS A 23 7.04 -8.73 -1.44
N PRO A 24 6.95 -9.31 -0.23
CA PRO A 24 6.23 -8.82 0.97
C PRO A 24 6.95 -7.68 1.72
N ASN A 25 8.14 -7.26 1.29
CA ASN A 25 8.85 -6.13 1.89
C ASN A 25 8.13 -4.80 1.58
N PRO A 26 8.33 -3.77 2.44
CA PRO A 26 7.77 -2.44 2.19
C PRO A 26 8.44 -1.75 0.99
N MET A 27 7.71 -0.82 0.39
CA MET A 27 8.26 0.12 -0.59
C MET A 27 9.09 1.16 0.15
N VAL A 28 10.38 1.23 -0.15
CA VAL A 28 11.30 2.19 0.47
C VAL A 28 12.06 2.93 -0.61
N GLY A 29 12.24 4.22 -0.41
CA GLY A 29 13.09 5.08 -1.22
C GLY A 29 14.09 5.81 -0.36
N ALA A 30 15.29 6.06 -0.91
CA ALA A 30 16.36 6.75 -0.24
C ALA A 30 17.02 7.78 -1.17
N VAL A 31 17.41 8.91 -0.60
CA VAL A 31 18.07 10.03 -1.31
C VAL A 31 19.24 10.53 -0.47
N ILE A 32 20.41 10.70 -1.09
CA ILE A 32 21.60 11.25 -0.45
C ILE A 32 21.83 12.66 -0.99
N VAL A 33 21.94 13.62 -0.09
CA VAL A 33 22.07 15.06 -0.39
C VAL A 33 23.35 15.58 0.22
N SER A 34 24.21 16.18 -0.59
CA SER A 34 25.45 16.83 -0.15
C SER A 34 25.18 18.10 0.66
N GLY A 35 26.20 18.61 1.35
CA GLY A 35 26.07 19.79 2.19
C GLY A 35 25.64 21.07 1.45
N ASP A 36 25.86 21.16 0.13
CA ASP A 36 25.40 22.24 -0.75
C ASP A 36 23.96 22.04 -1.28
N GLY A 37 23.27 20.96 -0.90
CA GLY A 37 21.89 20.69 -1.28
C GLY A 37 21.71 19.95 -2.61
N ARG A 38 22.77 19.44 -3.22
CA ARG A 38 22.73 18.64 -4.45
C ARG A 38 22.44 17.18 -4.12
N ILE A 39 21.52 16.55 -4.84
CA ILE A 39 21.31 15.11 -4.77
C ILE A 39 22.50 14.41 -5.44
N ILE A 40 23.22 13.58 -4.68
CA ILE A 40 24.38 12.82 -5.13
C ILE A 40 24.16 11.32 -5.21
N GLY A 41 23.05 10.81 -4.62
CA GLY A 41 22.66 9.42 -4.73
C GLY A 41 21.15 9.22 -4.53
N GLU A 42 20.58 8.27 -5.26
CA GLU A 42 19.16 7.91 -5.18
C GLU A 42 18.99 6.39 -5.30
N GLY A 43 18.04 5.85 -4.57
CA GLY A 43 17.73 4.43 -4.65
C GLY A 43 16.33 4.10 -4.13
N TYR A 44 15.85 2.95 -4.50
CA TYR A 44 14.62 2.38 -3.96
C TYR A 44 14.74 0.85 -3.84
N HIS A 45 13.90 0.24 -3.03
CA HIS A 45 13.85 -1.22 -2.91
C HIS A 45 13.18 -1.82 -4.15
N VAL A 46 14.01 -2.32 -5.07
CA VAL A 46 13.58 -2.76 -6.41
C VAL A 46 12.78 -4.04 -6.35
N ARG A 47 13.21 -5.00 -5.50
CA ARG A 47 12.62 -6.35 -5.44
C ARG A 47 12.95 -7.04 -4.12
N CYS A 48 11.98 -7.77 -3.56
CA CYS A 48 12.18 -8.62 -2.39
C CYS A 48 13.40 -9.55 -2.54
N GLY A 49 14.24 -9.62 -1.50
CA GLY A 49 15.48 -10.40 -1.48
C GLY A 49 16.66 -9.78 -2.24
N LYS A 50 16.52 -8.56 -2.76
CA LYS A 50 17.59 -7.76 -3.36
C LYS A 50 17.95 -6.59 -2.46
N ALA A 51 18.93 -5.77 -2.90
CA ALA A 51 19.42 -4.59 -2.20
C ALA A 51 18.28 -3.65 -1.74
N HIS A 52 18.40 -3.14 -0.53
CA HIS A 52 17.48 -2.15 0.02
C HIS A 52 17.71 -0.77 -0.61
N ALA A 53 16.83 0.18 -0.34
CA ALA A 53 16.86 1.51 -0.93
C ALA A 53 18.17 2.24 -0.62
N GLU A 54 18.64 2.14 0.62
CA GLU A 54 19.87 2.77 1.10
C GLU A 54 21.09 2.23 0.36
N VAL A 55 21.17 0.87 0.21
CA VAL A 55 22.27 0.23 -0.54
C VAL A 55 22.28 0.72 -1.99
N ASN A 56 21.11 0.79 -2.63
CA ASN A 56 20.98 1.29 -4.00
C ASN A 56 21.32 2.78 -4.09
N ALA A 57 20.95 3.59 -3.10
CA ALA A 57 21.29 5.01 -3.04
C ALA A 57 22.80 5.22 -2.95
N PHE A 58 23.50 4.53 -2.03
CA PHE A 58 24.96 4.60 -1.95
C PHE A 58 25.65 4.06 -3.21
N ALA A 59 25.15 2.99 -3.80
CA ALA A 59 25.68 2.44 -5.05
C ALA A 59 25.54 3.38 -6.26
N SER A 60 24.62 4.33 -6.21
CA SER A 60 24.40 5.33 -7.27
C SER A 60 25.28 6.58 -7.12
N VAL A 61 25.99 6.73 -5.99
CA VAL A 61 26.92 7.86 -5.78
C VAL A 61 28.11 7.69 -6.71
N ARG A 62 28.44 8.76 -7.43
CA ARG A 62 29.61 8.76 -8.32
C ARG A 62 30.90 8.82 -7.51
N GLN A 63 31.98 8.24 -8.03
CA GLN A 63 33.28 8.22 -7.37
C GLN A 63 33.77 9.62 -6.99
N GLU A 64 33.51 10.62 -7.84
CA GLU A 64 33.87 12.02 -7.61
C GLU A 64 33.08 12.66 -6.45
N ASP A 65 31.90 12.17 -6.13
CA ASP A 65 31.02 12.65 -5.07
C ASP A 65 31.20 11.89 -3.74
N GLU A 66 31.92 10.76 -3.72
CA GLU A 66 32.14 9.99 -2.48
C GLU A 66 32.71 10.81 -1.31
N PRO A 67 33.67 11.75 -1.52
CA PRO A 67 34.18 12.57 -0.43
C PRO A 67 33.12 13.45 0.24
N LEU A 68 32.02 13.77 -0.46
CA LEU A 68 30.93 14.60 0.04
C LEU A 68 30.01 13.85 1.02
N LEU A 69 30.10 12.52 1.10
CA LEU A 69 29.26 11.70 1.98
C LEU A 69 29.40 12.10 3.45
N LYS A 70 30.60 12.50 3.90
CA LYS A 70 30.85 12.90 5.29
C LYS A 70 30.05 14.13 5.75
N GLU A 71 29.65 14.99 4.83
CA GLU A 71 28.83 16.18 5.10
C GLU A 71 27.39 16.01 4.58
N ALA A 72 27.09 14.83 4.01
CA ALA A 72 25.78 14.56 3.40
C ALA A 72 24.70 14.23 4.43
N THR A 73 23.46 14.43 4.01
CA THR A 73 22.26 13.93 4.68
C THR A 73 21.64 12.80 3.86
N LEU A 74 21.39 11.66 4.49
CA LEU A 74 20.59 10.58 3.93
C LEU A 74 19.12 10.76 4.34
N TYR A 75 18.24 10.80 3.36
CA TYR A 75 16.77 10.73 3.54
C TYR A 75 16.30 9.32 3.20
N VAL A 76 15.44 8.75 4.04
CA VAL A 76 14.86 7.42 3.81
C VAL A 76 13.41 7.39 4.30
N SER A 77 12.50 6.85 3.47
CA SER A 77 11.06 6.88 3.75
C SER A 77 10.61 5.97 4.89
N LEU A 78 11.44 4.97 5.27
CA LEU A 78 11.18 4.03 6.37
C LEU A 78 12.47 3.83 7.16
N GLU A 79 12.35 3.54 8.46
CA GLU A 79 13.48 3.24 9.34
C GLU A 79 14.46 2.23 8.73
N PRO A 80 15.78 2.52 8.70
CA PRO A 80 16.79 1.57 8.23
C PRO A 80 16.83 0.31 9.09
N CYS A 81 16.88 -0.86 8.45
CA CYS A 81 16.94 -2.14 9.17
C CYS A 81 18.21 -2.26 10.02
N SER A 82 18.06 -2.93 11.19
CA SER A 82 19.13 -3.13 12.17
C SER A 82 19.47 -4.60 12.44
N HIS A 83 18.69 -5.53 11.90
CA HIS A 83 18.90 -6.97 12.08
C HIS A 83 19.66 -7.58 10.88
N TYR A 84 20.42 -8.62 11.15
CA TYR A 84 21.09 -9.41 10.13
C TYR A 84 20.09 -10.36 9.48
N GLY A 85 19.76 -10.09 8.21
CA GLY A 85 18.98 -10.97 7.38
C GLY A 85 19.85 -11.70 6.35
N LYS A 86 19.44 -11.68 5.07
CA LYS A 86 20.26 -12.20 3.95
C LYS A 86 21.44 -11.28 3.61
N THR A 87 21.38 -10.03 4.04
CA THR A 87 22.39 -8.98 3.85
C THR A 87 22.68 -8.28 5.18
N PRO A 88 23.85 -7.62 5.34
CA PRO A 88 24.12 -6.79 6.50
C PRO A 88 23.06 -5.68 6.66
N PRO A 89 22.78 -5.23 7.89
CA PRO A 89 21.82 -4.17 8.15
C PRO A 89 22.16 -2.85 7.45
N CYS A 90 21.16 -2.14 6.96
CA CYS A 90 21.36 -0.81 6.37
C CYS A 90 21.92 0.20 7.38
N ALA A 91 21.55 0.08 8.66
CA ALA A 91 22.13 0.94 9.71
C ALA A 91 23.66 0.81 9.80
N ASP A 92 24.21 -0.41 9.63
CA ASP A 92 25.66 -0.62 9.62
C ASP A 92 26.31 0.01 8.40
N LEU A 93 25.73 -0.15 7.22
CA LEU A 93 26.21 0.49 6.00
C LEU A 93 26.21 2.03 6.13
N ILE A 94 25.17 2.61 6.70
CA ILE A 94 25.05 4.06 6.90
C ILE A 94 26.16 4.56 7.81
N ILE A 95 26.44 3.85 8.91
CA ILE A 95 27.55 4.16 9.84
C ILE A 95 28.90 4.05 9.13
N GLU A 96 29.14 2.97 8.37
CA GLU A 96 30.36 2.77 7.59
C GLU A 96 30.61 3.90 6.58
N LYS A 97 29.54 4.33 5.88
CA LYS A 97 29.62 5.43 4.91
C LYS A 97 29.82 6.81 5.55
N GLY A 98 29.53 6.94 6.84
CA GLY A 98 29.87 8.11 7.65
C GLY A 98 29.10 9.38 7.26
N VAL A 99 27.83 9.25 6.85
CA VAL A 99 27.00 10.42 6.59
C VAL A 99 26.76 11.21 7.88
N ARG A 100 26.69 12.52 7.77
CA ARG A 100 26.54 13.42 8.92
C ARG A 100 25.17 13.33 9.57
N ARG A 101 24.11 13.17 8.78
CA ARG A 101 22.71 13.23 9.22
C ARG A 101 21.88 12.19 8.50
N VAL A 102 20.87 11.65 9.20
CA VAL A 102 19.82 10.78 8.62
C VAL A 102 18.45 11.35 8.93
N VAL A 103 17.61 11.45 7.92
CA VAL A 103 16.20 11.88 8.04
C VAL A 103 15.31 10.69 7.67
N VAL A 104 14.50 10.24 8.63
CA VAL A 104 13.62 9.08 8.52
C VAL A 104 12.18 9.55 8.39
N GLY A 105 11.44 9.03 7.40
CA GLY A 105 10.03 9.34 7.21
C GLY A 105 9.16 8.77 8.33
N CYS A 106 9.21 7.48 8.55
CA CYS A 106 8.46 6.82 9.63
C CYS A 106 9.22 5.63 10.22
N VAL A 107 8.85 5.27 11.46
CA VAL A 107 9.39 4.10 12.18
C VAL A 107 8.82 2.81 11.58
N ASP A 108 9.63 1.76 11.47
CA ASP A 108 9.19 0.44 11.00
C ASP A 108 8.26 -0.22 12.03
N PRO A 109 7.07 -0.70 11.65
CA PRO A 109 6.15 -1.39 12.55
C PRO A 109 6.59 -2.80 12.93
N PHE A 110 7.57 -3.37 12.22
CA PHE A 110 8.07 -4.72 12.49
C PHE A 110 8.86 -4.76 13.79
N ALA A 111 8.43 -5.60 14.75
CA ALA A 111 8.96 -5.61 16.12
C ALA A 111 10.48 -5.83 16.23
N GLU A 112 11.10 -6.51 15.27
CA GLU A 112 12.54 -6.73 15.22
C GLU A 112 13.35 -5.52 14.77
N VAL A 113 12.68 -4.52 14.17
CA VAL A 113 13.30 -3.28 13.67
C VAL A 113 12.95 -2.10 14.56
N GLN A 114 11.71 -2.00 14.96
CA GLN A 114 11.05 -0.85 15.60
C GLN A 114 11.96 -0.02 16.55
N GLY A 115 12.47 1.11 16.06
CA GLY A 115 13.32 2.04 16.79
C GLY A 115 14.77 1.57 16.99
N ARG A 116 15.14 0.35 16.60
CA ARG A 116 16.49 -0.20 16.81
C ARG A 116 17.49 0.37 15.80
N GLY A 117 17.06 0.58 14.54
CA GLY A 117 17.89 1.19 13.51
C GLY A 117 18.21 2.64 13.83
N ILE A 118 17.19 3.41 14.22
CA ILE A 118 17.32 4.80 14.66
C ILE A 118 18.29 4.89 15.85
N ARG A 119 18.08 4.09 16.89
CA ARG A 119 18.94 4.07 18.08
C ARG A 119 20.39 3.76 17.74
N LYS A 120 20.62 2.76 16.90
CA LYS A 120 21.97 2.36 16.47
C LYS A 120 22.70 3.50 15.74
N LEU A 121 22.00 4.25 14.89
CA LEU A 121 22.57 5.43 14.21
C LEU A 121 22.91 6.54 15.22
N GLN A 122 22.03 6.81 16.19
CA GLN A 122 22.25 7.81 17.24
C GLN A 122 23.42 7.44 18.15
N GLU A 123 23.54 6.18 18.55
CA GLU A 123 24.66 5.66 19.35
C GLU A 123 26.00 5.77 18.61
N ALA A 124 25.99 5.72 17.28
CA ALA A 124 27.17 5.98 16.43
C ALA A 124 27.47 7.48 16.24
N GLY A 125 26.72 8.40 16.86
CA GLY A 125 26.93 9.83 16.78
C GLY A 125 26.35 10.52 15.53
N ILE A 126 25.48 9.84 14.78
CA ILE A 126 24.79 10.40 13.63
C ILE A 126 23.58 11.22 14.11
N ASP A 127 23.39 12.43 13.58
CA ASP A 127 22.18 13.25 13.83
C ASP A 127 20.96 12.60 13.11
N VAL A 128 19.95 12.20 13.88
CA VAL A 128 18.77 11.51 13.32
C VAL A 128 17.50 12.31 13.60
N THR A 129 16.82 12.73 12.52
CA THR A 129 15.48 13.34 12.54
C THR A 129 14.45 12.30 12.09
N VAL A 130 13.31 12.18 12.80
CA VAL A 130 12.25 11.21 12.48
C VAL A 130 10.92 11.93 12.29
N GLY A 131 10.05 11.40 11.43
CA GLY A 131 8.68 11.86 11.27
C GLY A 131 8.46 12.88 10.15
N VAL A 132 9.40 13.03 9.23
CA VAL A 132 9.23 13.93 8.08
C VAL A 132 8.32 13.28 7.04
N LEU A 133 7.16 13.89 6.78
CA LEU A 133 6.06 13.33 5.96
C LEU A 133 5.64 11.93 6.45
N GLU A 134 5.52 11.77 7.77
CA GLU A 134 5.25 10.47 8.39
C GLU A 134 3.93 9.86 7.90
N ALA A 135 2.88 10.66 7.80
CA ALA A 135 1.57 10.21 7.35
C ALA A 135 1.61 9.66 5.91
N GLU A 136 2.32 10.34 5.02
CA GLU A 136 2.50 9.93 3.62
C GLU A 136 3.37 8.67 3.51
N CYS A 137 4.42 8.57 4.33
CA CYS A 137 5.29 7.38 4.39
C CYS A 137 4.52 6.15 4.89
N GLN A 138 3.68 6.30 5.91
CA GLN A 138 2.81 5.24 6.40
C GLN A 138 1.72 4.89 5.37
N ALA A 139 1.09 5.88 4.74
CA ALA A 139 0.07 5.68 3.72
C ALA A 139 0.58 4.90 2.50
N LEU A 140 1.82 5.16 2.07
CA LEU A 140 2.48 4.40 1.00
C LEU A 140 2.54 2.90 1.32
N ASN A 141 2.86 2.55 2.55
CA ASN A 141 3.05 1.19 3.03
C ASN A 141 1.87 0.68 3.90
N ARG A 142 0.65 1.22 3.74
CA ARG A 142 -0.50 0.93 4.60
C ARG A 142 -0.81 -0.56 4.79
N CYS A 143 -0.63 -1.38 3.73
CA CYS A 143 -0.84 -2.82 3.80
C CYS A 143 0.22 -3.48 4.71
N PHE A 144 1.48 -3.12 4.56
CA PHE A 144 2.58 -3.57 5.41
C PHE A 144 2.37 -3.17 6.88
N PHE A 145 1.97 -1.91 7.12
CA PHE A 145 1.69 -1.42 8.47
C PHE A 145 0.51 -2.14 9.12
N ALA A 146 -0.60 -2.33 8.39
CA ALA A 146 -1.76 -3.06 8.91
C ALA A 146 -1.41 -4.52 9.21
N TYR A 147 -0.68 -5.19 8.32
CA TYR A 147 -0.26 -6.56 8.46
C TYR A 147 0.57 -6.78 9.74
N HIS A 148 1.56 -5.94 10.01
CA HIS A 148 2.42 -6.08 11.19
C HIS A 148 1.77 -5.61 12.49
N ARG A 149 0.96 -4.52 12.46
CA ARG A 149 0.31 -3.97 13.66
C ARG A 149 -0.94 -4.74 14.09
N ALA A 150 -1.78 -5.10 13.11
CA ALA A 150 -3.08 -5.75 13.38
C ALA A 150 -3.05 -7.26 13.20
N GLN A 151 -1.92 -7.86 12.78
CA GLN A 151 -1.73 -9.30 12.54
C GLN A 151 -2.80 -9.86 11.58
N ARG A 152 -3.17 -9.07 10.57
CA ARG A 152 -4.14 -9.42 9.55
C ARG A 152 -3.90 -8.65 8.25
N PRO A 153 -4.46 -9.11 7.10
CA PRO A 153 -4.44 -8.32 5.87
C PRO A 153 -5.09 -6.94 6.04
N TYR A 154 -4.61 -5.96 5.26
CA TYR A 154 -5.34 -4.73 4.97
C TYR A 154 -6.54 -5.06 4.09
N ILE A 155 -7.76 -4.75 4.54
CA ILE A 155 -9.00 -5.18 3.90
C ILE A 155 -9.65 -4.01 3.16
N ILE A 156 -9.82 -4.19 1.84
CA ILE A 156 -10.47 -3.25 0.94
C ILE A 156 -11.84 -3.81 0.56
N LEU A 157 -12.91 -3.17 0.96
CA LEU A 157 -14.26 -3.48 0.48
C LEU A 157 -14.50 -2.69 -0.82
N LYS A 158 -14.84 -3.38 -1.91
CA LYS A 158 -15.02 -2.71 -3.21
C LYS A 158 -16.31 -3.17 -3.88
N TRP A 159 -17.10 -2.20 -4.35
CA TRP A 159 -18.26 -2.48 -5.20
C TRP A 159 -18.50 -1.37 -6.20
N ALA A 160 -19.29 -1.68 -7.24
CA ALA A 160 -19.86 -0.71 -8.16
C ALA A 160 -21.38 -0.68 -7.98
N GLN A 161 -21.99 0.51 -8.14
CA GLN A 161 -23.42 0.72 -7.99
C GLN A 161 -23.97 1.70 -9.03
N THR A 162 -25.24 1.58 -9.31
CA THR A 162 -26.01 2.53 -10.13
C THR A 162 -26.28 3.82 -9.36
N ALA A 163 -26.74 4.88 -10.06
CA ALA A 163 -27.11 6.16 -9.46
C ALA A 163 -28.19 6.02 -8.37
N ASN A 164 -29.08 5.05 -8.52
CA ASN A 164 -30.13 4.76 -7.53
C ASN A 164 -29.78 3.65 -6.55
N GLY A 165 -28.48 3.27 -6.42
CA GLY A 165 -27.91 2.47 -5.35
C GLY A 165 -28.13 0.95 -5.45
N PHE A 166 -28.13 0.39 -6.65
CA PHE A 166 -28.18 -1.06 -6.89
C PHE A 166 -26.85 -1.56 -7.46
N ILE A 167 -26.49 -2.81 -7.14
CA ILE A 167 -25.27 -3.48 -7.62
C ILE A 167 -25.55 -4.47 -8.76
N ASP A 168 -26.80 -4.69 -9.12
CA ASP A 168 -27.26 -5.52 -10.22
C ASP A 168 -28.57 -4.95 -10.79
N ASP A 169 -29.07 -5.50 -11.89
CA ASP A 169 -30.40 -5.19 -12.45
C ASP A 169 -31.30 -6.41 -12.29
N ASN A 170 -32.28 -6.31 -11.38
CA ASN A 170 -33.23 -7.39 -11.08
C ASN A 170 -32.53 -8.75 -10.86
N TYR A 171 -31.48 -8.76 -10.03
CA TYR A 171 -30.65 -9.92 -9.69
C TYR A 171 -29.83 -10.50 -10.86
N LYS A 172 -29.68 -9.76 -11.97
CA LYS A 172 -28.80 -10.11 -13.09
C LYS A 172 -27.59 -9.20 -13.14
N PRO A 173 -26.43 -9.69 -13.53
CA PRO A 173 -25.24 -8.87 -13.72
C PRO A 173 -25.49 -7.74 -14.72
N VAL A 174 -25.01 -6.54 -14.40
CA VAL A 174 -25.08 -5.36 -15.26
C VAL A 174 -23.74 -4.65 -15.29
N GLN A 175 -23.36 -4.09 -16.45
CA GLN A 175 -22.11 -3.37 -16.63
C GLN A 175 -22.26 -1.94 -16.10
N ILE A 176 -21.83 -1.71 -14.85
CA ILE A 176 -21.88 -0.40 -14.18
C ILE A 176 -20.63 0.43 -14.53
N SER A 177 -19.46 -0.18 -14.49
CA SER A 177 -18.18 0.48 -14.75
C SER A 177 -17.99 0.81 -16.23
N ASN A 178 -17.47 1.99 -16.54
CA ASN A 178 -16.97 2.30 -17.87
C ASN A 178 -15.59 1.65 -18.13
N ALA A 179 -15.04 1.77 -19.34
CA ALA A 179 -13.78 1.13 -19.71
C ALA A 179 -12.61 1.58 -18.82
N PHE A 180 -12.55 2.86 -18.47
CA PHE A 180 -11.46 3.43 -17.66
C PHE A 180 -11.55 2.96 -16.20
N THR A 181 -12.73 3.03 -15.58
CA THR A 181 -12.88 2.59 -14.17
C THR A 181 -12.75 1.07 -14.01
N LYS A 182 -13.11 0.32 -15.06
CA LYS A 182 -12.81 -1.12 -15.14
C LYS A 182 -11.31 -1.37 -15.14
N MET A 183 -10.53 -0.64 -15.94
CA MET A 183 -9.06 -0.70 -15.94
C MET A 183 -8.51 -0.38 -14.54
N LEU A 184 -9.02 0.63 -13.84
CA LEU A 184 -8.63 0.95 -12.46
C LEU A 184 -8.94 -0.18 -11.46
N SER A 185 -10.03 -0.93 -11.69
CA SER A 185 -10.34 -2.13 -10.88
C SER A 185 -9.33 -3.24 -11.14
N HIS A 186 -8.86 -3.42 -12.38
CA HIS A 186 -7.79 -4.37 -12.71
C HIS A 186 -6.44 -3.94 -12.13
N LYS A 187 -6.15 -2.62 -12.10
CA LYS A 187 -4.98 -2.08 -11.38
C LYS A 187 -5.02 -2.44 -9.90
N LEU A 188 -6.15 -2.20 -9.22
CA LEU A 188 -6.31 -2.52 -7.80
C LEU A 188 -6.09 -4.03 -7.53
N ARG A 189 -6.60 -4.91 -8.39
CA ARG A 189 -6.37 -6.35 -8.31
C ARG A 189 -4.91 -6.74 -8.48
N ALA A 190 -4.19 -6.07 -9.40
CA ALA A 190 -2.76 -6.31 -9.61
C ALA A 190 -1.90 -5.90 -8.41
N GLU A 191 -2.41 -5.00 -7.59
CA GLU A 191 -1.74 -4.49 -6.38
C GLU A 191 -2.09 -5.29 -5.12
N ALA A 192 -3.14 -6.12 -5.15
CA ALA A 192 -3.59 -6.91 -4.01
C ALA A 192 -3.02 -8.34 -4.01
N ASP A 193 -2.86 -8.92 -2.83
CA ASP A 193 -2.37 -10.29 -2.68
C ASP A 193 -3.51 -11.32 -2.82
N ALA A 194 -4.72 -10.95 -2.35
CA ALA A 194 -5.89 -11.82 -2.46
C ALA A 194 -7.16 -11.03 -2.82
N ILE A 195 -8.10 -11.75 -3.43
CA ILE A 195 -9.45 -11.25 -3.76
C ILE A 195 -10.48 -12.27 -3.33
N LEU A 196 -11.56 -11.79 -2.71
CA LEU A 196 -12.59 -12.62 -2.09
C LEU A 196 -13.98 -12.29 -2.64
N VAL A 197 -14.76 -13.33 -2.90
CA VAL A 197 -16.19 -13.26 -3.20
C VAL A 197 -16.97 -14.28 -2.35
N GLY A 198 -18.26 -14.04 -2.15
CA GLY A 198 -19.15 -15.00 -1.53
C GLY A 198 -19.62 -16.05 -2.54
N ARG A 199 -20.01 -17.25 -2.04
CA ARG A 199 -20.49 -18.36 -2.86
C ARG A 199 -21.62 -17.97 -3.83
N VAL A 200 -22.59 -17.19 -3.39
CA VAL A 200 -23.71 -16.78 -4.27
C VAL A 200 -23.21 -15.96 -5.47
N THR A 201 -22.27 -15.05 -5.28
CA THR A 201 -21.65 -14.30 -6.37
C THR A 201 -20.86 -15.24 -7.30
N GLU A 202 -20.16 -16.20 -6.72
CA GLU A 202 -19.43 -17.20 -7.48
C GLU A 202 -20.33 -18.03 -8.39
N GLU A 203 -21.41 -18.54 -7.84
CA GLU A 203 -22.35 -19.41 -8.57
C GLU A 203 -23.15 -18.64 -9.64
N ARG A 204 -23.59 -17.42 -9.30
CA ARG A 204 -24.45 -16.60 -10.16
C ARG A 204 -23.68 -15.90 -11.28
N ASP A 205 -22.59 -15.22 -10.92
CA ASP A 205 -21.90 -14.30 -11.80
C ASP A 205 -20.63 -14.93 -12.39
N ARG A 206 -20.10 -15.98 -11.76
CA ARG A 206 -18.84 -16.67 -12.14
C ARG A 206 -17.73 -15.69 -12.52
N PRO A 207 -17.44 -14.69 -11.66
CA PRO A 207 -16.53 -13.60 -12.02
C PRO A 207 -15.11 -14.14 -12.16
N GLN A 208 -14.41 -13.76 -13.21
CA GLN A 208 -13.03 -14.21 -13.42
C GLN A 208 -12.06 -13.64 -12.37
N LEU A 209 -12.29 -12.44 -11.85
CA LEU A 209 -11.47 -11.73 -10.84
C LEU A 209 -9.97 -11.62 -11.19
N THR A 210 -9.64 -11.74 -12.46
CA THR A 210 -8.27 -11.69 -12.98
C THR A 210 -7.86 -10.28 -13.39
N VAL A 211 -6.56 -10.10 -13.61
CA VAL A 211 -5.95 -8.87 -14.15
C VAL A 211 -5.83 -9.03 -15.68
N ARG A 212 -6.64 -8.29 -16.44
CA ARG A 212 -6.66 -8.33 -17.92
C ARG A 212 -6.34 -6.98 -18.54
N ASP A 213 -6.91 -5.92 -17.99
CA ASP A 213 -6.81 -4.55 -18.52
C ASP A 213 -5.72 -3.74 -17.78
N TRP A 214 -4.77 -4.42 -17.11
CA TRP A 214 -3.61 -3.85 -16.43
C TRP A 214 -2.44 -4.83 -16.44
N LYS A 215 -1.22 -4.32 -16.31
CA LYS A 215 -0.02 -5.17 -16.18
C LYS A 215 0.24 -5.50 -14.71
N GLY A 216 0.25 -6.78 -14.36
CA GLY A 216 0.55 -7.23 -13.00
C GLY A 216 0.09 -8.67 -12.74
N PRO A 217 0.41 -9.23 -11.57
CA PRO A 217 0.00 -10.59 -11.19
C PRO A 217 -1.51 -10.64 -10.88
N ASN A 218 -2.09 -11.83 -11.01
CA ASN A 218 -3.43 -12.08 -10.49
C ASN A 218 -3.39 -12.26 -8.97
N PRO A 219 -4.35 -11.69 -8.21
CA PRO A 219 -4.48 -11.97 -6.79
C PRO A 219 -4.91 -13.41 -6.53
N LYS A 220 -4.57 -13.95 -5.36
CA LYS A 220 -5.08 -15.26 -4.91
C LYS A 220 -6.59 -15.19 -4.76
N ARG A 221 -7.31 -16.03 -5.50
CA ARG A 221 -8.78 -16.06 -5.47
C ARG A 221 -9.29 -16.86 -4.29
N LEU A 222 -10.23 -16.29 -3.54
CA LEU A 222 -10.87 -16.88 -2.39
C LEU A 222 -12.40 -16.85 -2.56
N VAL A 223 -13.06 -17.95 -2.23
CA VAL A 223 -14.52 -18.04 -2.17
C VAL A 223 -14.92 -18.49 -0.77
N ILE A 224 -15.85 -17.76 -0.14
CA ILE A 224 -16.35 -18.09 1.19
C ILE A 224 -17.83 -18.46 1.16
N ASP A 225 -18.18 -19.35 2.06
CA ASP A 225 -19.56 -19.72 2.37
C ASP A 225 -19.70 -20.03 3.87
N ARG A 226 -20.87 -20.53 4.30
CA ARG A 226 -21.12 -20.86 5.70
C ARG A 226 -20.30 -22.07 6.19
N ALA A 227 -19.99 -23.01 5.30
CA ALA A 227 -19.19 -24.18 5.62
C ALA A 227 -17.68 -23.86 5.62
N HIS A 228 -17.27 -22.88 4.81
CA HIS A 228 -15.88 -22.44 4.65
C HIS A 228 -15.80 -20.94 4.90
N PRO A 229 -15.89 -20.50 6.17
CA PRO A 229 -15.75 -19.08 6.54
C PRO A 229 -14.31 -18.61 6.32
N LEU A 230 -14.15 -17.30 6.19
CA LEU A 230 -12.81 -16.70 6.09
C LEU A 230 -12.03 -16.93 7.39
N ASN A 231 -10.85 -17.50 7.25
CA ASN A 231 -9.87 -17.56 8.33
C ASN A 231 -8.80 -16.48 8.12
N ILE A 232 -8.94 -15.38 8.85
CA ILE A 232 -8.03 -14.21 8.76
C ILE A 232 -6.64 -14.56 9.28
N GLU A 233 -6.52 -15.34 10.34
CA GLU A 233 -5.24 -15.79 10.91
C GLU A 233 -4.48 -16.65 9.89
N SER A 234 -5.18 -17.52 9.16
CA SER A 234 -4.57 -18.29 8.08
C SER A 234 -4.06 -17.42 6.95
N LEU A 235 -4.75 -16.33 6.61
CA LEU A 235 -4.24 -15.39 5.60
C LEU A 235 -2.96 -14.70 6.05
N HIS A 236 -2.91 -14.28 7.32
CA HIS A 236 -1.71 -13.70 7.91
C HIS A 236 -0.54 -14.71 7.91
N ALA A 237 -0.77 -15.95 8.33
CA ALA A 237 0.22 -17.01 8.34
C ALA A 237 0.77 -17.38 6.95
N HIS A 238 0.07 -17.00 5.87
CA HIS A 238 0.47 -17.21 4.48
C HIS A 238 0.90 -15.92 3.77
N ASP A 239 1.38 -14.92 4.52
CA ASP A 239 1.94 -13.65 4.02
C ASP A 239 0.98 -12.84 3.11
N VAL A 240 -0.34 -12.99 3.30
CA VAL A 240 -1.33 -12.15 2.61
C VAL A 240 -1.43 -10.82 3.34
N GLN A 241 -0.82 -9.78 2.78
CA GLN A 241 -0.82 -8.43 3.35
C GLN A 241 -2.04 -7.60 2.96
N SER A 242 -2.70 -7.93 1.84
CA SER A 242 -3.85 -7.19 1.33
C SER A 242 -4.93 -8.10 0.78
N LEU A 243 -6.19 -7.78 1.10
CA LEU A 243 -7.39 -8.51 0.68
C LEU A 243 -8.42 -7.56 0.09
N ILE A 244 -8.83 -7.78 -1.16
CA ILE A 244 -10.01 -7.13 -1.74
C ILE A 244 -11.22 -8.02 -1.51
N VAL A 245 -12.33 -7.45 -1.04
CA VAL A 245 -13.64 -8.09 -0.97
C VAL A 245 -14.53 -7.46 -2.04
N GLU A 246 -14.78 -8.18 -3.13
CA GLU A 246 -15.59 -7.70 -4.28
C GLU A 246 -16.95 -8.39 -4.38
N GLY A 247 -17.33 -9.21 -3.44
CA GLY A 247 -18.44 -10.09 -3.68
C GLY A 247 -19.69 -9.80 -2.88
N GLY A 248 -20.86 -9.86 -3.57
CA GLY A 248 -22.23 -9.79 -3.08
C GLY A 248 -22.53 -8.87 -1.87
N ALA A 249 -23.65 -8.16 -1.90
CA ALA A 249 -24.01 -7.24 -0.81
C ALA A 249 -24.01 -7.89 0.58
N GLN A 250 -24.34 -9.17 0.69
CA GLN A 250 -24.37 -9.90 1.97
C GLN A 250 -22.95 -10.10 2.52
N THR A 251 -21.99 -10.48 1.67
CA THR A 251 -20.58 -10.64 2.07
C THR A 251 -20.02 -9.28 2.53
N LEU A 252 -20.18 -8.22 1.71
CA LEU A 252 -19.73 -6.87 2.07
C LEU A 252 -20.35 -6.40 3.39
N ARG A 253 -21.66 -6.61 3.60
CA ARG A 253 -22.33 -6.25 4.87
C ARG A 253 -21.77 -7.01 6.06
N SER A 254 -21.40 -8.30 5.90
CA SER A 254 -20.81 -9.06 7.01
C SER A 254 -19.47 -8.48 7.47
N PHE A 255 -18.64 -8.01 6.54
CA PHE A 255 -17.39 -7.32 6.87
C PHE A 255 -17.65 -5.95 7.54
N LEU A 256 -18.63 -5.19 7.05
CA LEU A 256 -18.99 -3.90 7.63
C LEU A 256 -19.51 -4.04 9.07
N VAL A 257 -20.41 -4.99 9.33
CA VAL A 257 -20.98 -5.27 10.67
C VAL A 257 -19.91 -5.73 11.65
N GLN A 258 -18.96 -6.54 11.20
CA GLN A 258 -17.84 -7.00 12.02
C GLN A 258 -16.73 -5.94 12.17
N ASN A 259 -16.88 -4.79 11.51
CA ASN A 259 -15.86 -3.75 11.46
C ASN A 259 -14.50 -4.25 10.91
N LEU A 260 -14.54 -5.23 10.02
CA LEU A 260 -13.37 -5.85 9.35
C LEU A 260 -13.12 -5.18 8.01
N TRP A 261 -12.64 -3.95 8.05
CA TRP A 261 -12.26 -3.19 6.86
C TRP A 261 -11.30 -2.06 7.23
N ASP A 262 -10.45 -1.67 6.30
CA ASP A 262 -9.53 -0.53 6.41
C ASP A 262 -9.86 0.53 5.37
N GLU A 263 -10.31 0.10 4.19
CA GLU A 263 -10.68 0.97 3.06
C GLU A 263 -12.00 0.49 2.43
N ILE A 264 -12.84 1.44 2.05
CA ILE A 264 -14.04 1.16 1.23
C ILE A 264 -13.90 1.95 -0.06
N ARG A 265 -14.01 1.27 -1.21
CA ARG A 265 -13.96 1.87 -2.53
C ARG A 265 -15.27 1.64 -3.26
N VAL A 266 -16.03 2.72 -3.45
CA VAL A 266 -17.34 2.70 -4.14
C VAL A 266 -17.22 3.40 -5.47
N GLU A 267 -17.57 2.68 -6.52
CA GLU A 267 -17.80 3.26 -7.84
C GLU A 267 -19.30 3.46 -8.03
N THR A 268 -19.73 4.67 -8.38
CA THR A 268 -21.12 4.98 -8.72
C THR A 268 -21.19 5.46 -10.16
N ASN A 269 -21.95 4.75 -11.01
CA ASN A 269 -22.36 5.30 -12.30
C ASN A 269 -23.44 6.35 -12.03
N THR A 270 -23.15 7.62 -12.32
CA THR A 270 -23.97 8.76 -11.89
C THR A 270 -25.24 8.95 -12.71
N THR A 271 -25.36 8.27 -13.84
CA THR A 271 -26.51 8.41 -14.79
C THR A 271 -27.34 7.13 -14.91
N MET A 272 -26.71 5.96 -14.70
CA MET A 272 -27.38 4.68 -14.86
C MET A 272 -28.34 4.42 -13.70
N THR A 273 -29.57 4.08 -14.00
CA THR A 273 -30.57 3.61 -13.04
C THR A 273 -31.17 2.28 -13.49
N VAL A 274 -31.64 1.48 -12.54
CA VAL A 274 -32.36 0.22 -12.77
C VAL A 274 -33.68 0.22 -11.99
N SER A 275 -34.63 -0.60 -12.40
CA SER A 275 -35.96 -0.68 -11.79
C SER A 275 -35.97 -1.39 -10.44
N GLY A 276 -34.99 -2.26 -10.18
CA GLY A 276 -34.89 -3.05 -8.95
C GLY A 276 -33.61 -3.87 -8.91
N GLY A 277 -33.47 -4.69 -7.87
CA GLY A 277 -32.33 -5.57 -7.70
C GLY A 277 -31.75 -5.57 -6.30
N THR A 278 -30.49 -5.93 -6.16
CA THR A 278 -29.77 -5.96 -4.88
C THR A 278 -29.29 -4.56 -4.50
N ARG A 279 -29.76 -4.06 -3.36
CA ARG A 279 -29.27 -2.78 -2.80
C ARG A 279 -27.80 -2.85 -2.41
N ALA A 280 -27.03 -1.85 -2.78
CA ALA A 280 -25.66 -1.67 -2.34
C ALA A 280 -25.56 -1.64 -0.80
N PRO A 281 -24.43 -1.99 -0.21
CA PRO A 281 -24.17 -1.76 1.21
C PRO A 281 -24.22 -0.28 1.56
N GLN A 282 -24.64 0.04 2.79
CA GLN A 282 -24.57 1.40 3.31
C GLN A 282 -23.17 1.70 3.82
N ILE A 283 -22.68 2.90 3.57
CA ILE A 283 -21.42 3.38 4.13
C ILE A 283 -21.59 3.59 5.64
N PRO A 284 -20.73 3.01 6.48
CA PRO A 284 -20.84 3.16 7.93
C PRO A 284 -20.54 4.61 8.38
N ALA A 285 -21.13 5.02 9.50
CA ALA A 285 -21.01 6.38 10.02
C ALA A 285 -19.56 6.78 10.41
N ASN A 286 -18.72 5.79 10.72
CA ASN A 286 -17.30 5.99 11.04
C ASN A 286 -16.38 5.97 9.80
N ALA A 287 -16.93 5.99 8.60
CA ALA A 287 -16.17 6.12 7.36
C ALA A 287 -16.05 7.59 6.97
N ILE A 288 -14.84 8.05 6.72
CA ILE A 288 -14.54 9.40 6.23
C ILE A 288 -14.03 9.34 4.80
N VAL A 289 -14.41 10.31 3.98
CA VAL A 289 -13.94 10.40 2.60
C VAL A 289 -12.45 10.72 2.60
N ARG A 290 -11.67 9.88 1.95
CA ARG A 290 -10.24 10.09 1.69
C ARG A 290 -10.01 10.73 0.32
N GLU A 291 -10.65 10.20 -0.71
CA GLU A 291 -10.50 10.62 -2.10
C GLU A 291 -11.84 10.54 -2.84
N SER A 292 -12.06 11.45 -3.79
CA SER A 292 -13.21 11.39 -4.70
C SER A 292 -12.78 11.84 -6.08
N HIS A 293 -13.03 11.00 -7.09
CA HIS A 293 -12.65 11.25 -8.48
C HIS A 293 -13.80 10.94 -9.43
N ASN A 294 -13.98 11.77 -10.45
CA ASN A 294 -14.94 11.55 -11.52
C ASN A 294 -14.24 11.11 -12.81
N TYR A 295 -14.80 10.08 -13.44
CA TYR A 295 -14.26 9.46 -14.65
C TYR A 295 -15.39 9.23 -15.64
N ASP A 296 -15.72 10.25 -16.43
CA ASP A 296 -16.70 10.19 -17.51
C ASP A 296 -18.01 9.45 -17.10
N GLY A 297 -18.77 10.08 -16.19
CA GLY A 297 -20.04 9.56 -15.69
C GLY A 297 -19.93 8.50 -14.59
N ASN A 298 -18.73 8.08 -14.21
CA ASN A 298 -18.49 7.20 -13.05
C ASN A 298 -17.70 7.96 -11.98
N GLN A 299 -18.24 8.03 -10.76
CA GLN A 299 -17.55 8.56 -9.60
C GLN A 299 -16.99 7.43 -8.76
N ILE A 300 -15.72 7.52 -8.39
CA ILE A 300 -15.08 6.62 -7.42
C ILE A 300 -14.80 7.40 -6.14
N ILE A 301 -15.37 6.95 -5.03
CA ILE A 301 -15.10 7.50 -3.70
C ILE A 301 -14.38 6.42 -2.88
N THR A 302 -13.25 6.81 -2.32
CA THR A 302 -12.50 5.99 -1.37
C THR A 302 -12.70 6.53 0.03
N TYR A 303 -13.12 5.66 0.94
CA TYR A 303 -13.30 5.96 2.35
C TYR A 303 -12.24 5.22 3.16
N GLN A 304 -11.85 5.83 4.27
CA GLN A 304 -11.04 5.21 5.32
C GLN A 304 -11.81 5.26 6.64
N ARG A 305 -11.35 4.52 7.61
CA ARG A 305 -11.92 4.58 8.97
C ARG A 305 -11.51 5.91 9.64
N ALA A 306 -12.44 6.52 10.39
CA ALA A 306 -12.20 7.69 11.22
C ALA A 306 -11.19 7.42 12.34
#